data_d09cb3d5f8666e1b3bac173e243e5a7c
#
_entry.id   d09cb3d5f8666e1b3bac173e243e5a7c
#
_cell.length_a   1.000
_cell.length_b   1.000
_cell.length_c   1.000
_cell.angle_alpha   90.00
_cell.angle_beta   90.00
_cell.angle_gamma   90.00
#
_symmetry.space_group_name_H-M   'P 1'
#
loop_
_entity.id
_entity.type
_entity.pdbx_description
1 polymer ?
#
loop_
_entity_poly.entity_id
_entity_poly.type
_entity_poly.pdbx_seq_one_letter_code
_entity_poly.pdbx_strand_id
1 'polypeptide(L)'
;MAEHNTTRMRQLIETLNKASEAYYNGQGELMTDYEWDAAFDELKALEDITGIVLPDSPTAKVSEDDMSGQKEEHEFAALSLAKTKQPQDLAKWAEGREIWLSWKLDGLTLVVTYDNGRLTKVVTRGNGHIGTNITRLAPAIDGILPTIAYKGHLVIRGEAVISYKDFEQFLMEQDEDY
;
A
#
# COMPACT_ATOMS: atom_id res chain seq x y z
N MET A 1 10.73 13.28 30.11
CA MET A 1 10.91 12.40 28.92
C MET A 1 9.58 12.12 28.24
N ALA A 2 8.54 11.62 28.92
CA ALA A 2 7.26 11.31 28.26
C ALA A 2 6.60 12.52 27.56
N GLU A 3 6.58 13.68 28.20
CA GLU A 3 5.99 14.91 27.64
C GLU A 3 6.75 15.43 26.42
N HIS A 4 8.07 15.27 26.39
CA HIS A 4 8.91 15.62 25.25
C HIS A 4 8.64 14.69 24.05
N ASN A 5 8.52 13.39 24.28
CA ASN A 5 8.21 12.42 23.23
C ASN A 5 6.83 12.71 22.63
N THR A 6 5.81 12.98 23.45
CA THR A 6 4.47 13.29 22.94
C THR A 6 4.46 14.58 22.12
N THR A 7 5.22 15.60 22.50
CA THR A 7 5.38 16.84 21.71
C THR A 7 6.03 16.55 20.36
N ARG A 8 7.10 15.74 20.36
CA ARG A 8 7.77 15.34 19.12
C ARG A 8 6.88 14.53 18.20
N MET A 9 6.12 13.58 18.73
CA MET A 9 5.12 12.82 17.97
C MET A 9 4.10 13.74 17.28
N ARG A 10 3.54 14.74 17.97
CA ARG A 10 2.61 15.69 17.36
C ARG A 10 3.23 16.47 16.20
N GLN A 11 4.48 16.92 16.34
CA GLN A 11 5.20 17.61 15.26
C GLN A 11 5.39 16.71 14.03
N LEU A 12 5.79 15.45 14.24
CA LEU A 12 5.96 14.48 13.18
C LEU A 12 4.64 14.20 12.47
N ILE A 13 3.57 13.98 13.22
CA ILE A 13 2.21 13.76 12.70
C ILE A 13 1.76 14.93 11.84
N GLU A 14 1.91 16.16 12.33
CA GLU A 14 1.54 17.36 11.58
C GLU A 14 2.33 17.48 10.27
N THR A 15 3.65 17.26 10.33
CA THR A 15 4.53 17.33 9.17
C THR A 15 4.19 16.27 8.13
N LEU A 16 4.03 15.02 8.55
CA LEU A 16 3.70 13.90 7.68
C LEU A 16 2.33 14.05 7.02
N ASN A 17 1.32 14.46 7.79
CA ASN A 17 -0.02 14.69 7.27
C ASN A 17 -0.05 15.82 6.25
N LYS A 18 0.64 16.95 6.51
CA LYS A 18 0.75 18.05 5.54
C LYS A 18 1.47 17.64 4.25
N ALA A 19 2.56 16.87 4.36
CA ALA A 19 3.29 16.40 3.20
C ALA A 19 2.43 15.45 2.35
N SER A 20 1.71 14.53 2.98
CA SER A 20 0.79 13.63 2.30
C SER A 20 -0.36 14.38 1.64
N GLU A 21 -0.98 15.34 2.34
CA GLU A 21 -2.05 16.16 1.79
C GLU A 21 -1.60 16.97 0.57
N ALA A 22 -0.42 17.60 0.63
CA ALA A 22 0.14 18.35 -0.50
C ALA A 22 0.42 17.45 -1.70
N TYR A 23 0.99 16.27 -1.48
CA TYR A 23 1.27 15.29 -2.51
C TYR A 23 -0.01 14.83 -3.23
N TYR A 24 -1.04 14.39 -2.48
CA TYR A 24 -2.29 13.91 -3.06
C TYR A 24 -3.15 15.02 -3.69
N ASN A 25 -3.00 16.26 -3.25
CA ASN A 25 -3.72 17.40 -3.83
C ASN A 25 -2.96 18.07 -5.00
N GLY A 26 -1.85 17.51 -5.47
CA GLY A 26 -1.07 18.05 -6.58
C GLY A 26 -0.40 19.40 -6.28
N GLN A 27 -0.22 19.75 -5.00
CA GLN A 27 0.39 21.02 -4.58
C GLN A 27 1.93 20.97 -4.58
N GLY A 28 2.51 19.85 -5.02
CA GLY A 28 3.96 19.60 -5.07
C GLY A 28 4.49 18.85 -3.84
N GLU A 29 5.75 18.41 -3.94
CA GLU A 29 6.43 17.70 -2.86
C GLU A 29 6.91 18.68 -1.79
N LEU A 30 6.41 18.57 -0.56
CA LEU A 30 6.89 19.34 0.60
C LEU A 30 8.14 18.70 1.24
N MET A 31 8.38 17.42 0.98
CA MET A 31 9.52 16.65 1.43
C MET A 31 9.77 15.48 0.47
N THR A 32 11.00 15.02 0.39
CA THR A 32 11.35 13.84 -0.40
C THR A 32 10.83 12.56 0.24
N ASP A 33 10.66 11.50 -0.54
CA ASP A 33 10.27 10.17 -0.02
C ASP A 33 11.20 9.69 1.09
N TYR A 34 12.50 9.98 0.97
CA TYR A 34 13.49 9.63 1.98
C TYR A 34 13.26 10.36 3.31
N GLU A 35 12.94 11.66 3.26
CA GLU A 35 12.62 12.46 4.45
C GLU A 35 11.30 12.02 5.08
N TRP A 36 10.31 11.70 4.25
CA TRP A 36 9.02 11.18 4.71
C TRP A 36 9.19 9.84 5.42
N ASP A 37 9.90 8.88 4.81
CA ASP A 37 10.21 7.57 5.40
C ASP A 37 10.95 7.71 6.74
N ALA A 38 11.96 8.60 6.81
CA ALA A 38 12.72 8.84 8.03
C ALA A 38 11.85 9.41 9.17
N ALA A 39 10.97 10.37 8.84
CA ALA A 39 10.05 10.96 9.81
C ALA A 39 8.99 9.95 10.28
N PHE A 40 8.50 9.11 9.37
CA PHE A 40 7.54 8.04 9.68
C PHE A 40 8.16 6.96 10.58
N ASP A 41 9.38 6.54 10.29
CA ASP A 41 10.11 5.56 11.10
C ASP A 41 10.42 6.11 12.50
N GLU A 42 10.76 7.43 12.63
CA GLU A 42 10.94 8.10 13.92
C GLU A 42 9.63 8.12 14.73
N LEU A 43 8.52 8.48 14.08
CA LEU A 43 7.21 8.48 14.73
C LEU A 43 6.84 7.10 15.27
N LYS A 44 7.01 6.07 14.45
CA LYS A 44 6.73 4.69 14.82
C LYS A 44 7.59 4.23 16.02
N ALA A 45 8.87 4.57 16.01
CA ALA A 45 9.76 4.27 17.13
C ALA A 45 9.33 4.96 18.44
N LEU A 46 8.84 6.21 18.35
CA LEU A 46 8.33 6.93 19.52
C LEU A 46 7.00 6.32 20.02
N GLU A 47 6.13 5.87 19.14
CA GLU A 47 4.90 5.16 19.49
C GLU A 47 5.21 3.83 20.19
N ASP A 48 6.18 3.06 19.68
CA ASP A 48 6.63 1.81 20.29
C ASP A 48 7.23 2.04 21.71
N ILE A 49 8.05 3.10 21.88
CA ILE A 49 8.67 3.45 23.17
C ILE A 49 7.64 3.94 24.19
N THR A 50 6.65 4.72 23.74
CA THR A 50 5.66 5.34 24.64
C THR A 50 4.44 4.46 24.89
N GLY A 51 4.17 3.51 23.99
CA GLY A 51 2.93 2.73 23.97
C GLY A 51 1.69 3.57 23.61
N ILE A 52 1.88 4.80 23.07
CA ILE A 52 0.80 5.73 22.76
C ILE A 52 0.78 5.95 21.24
N VAL A 53 -0.38 5.72 20.63
CA VAL A 53 -0.68 6.12 19.26
C VAL A 53 -1.70 7.26 19.30
N LEU A 54 -1.36 8.41 18.74
CA LEU A 54 -2.26 9.57 18.72
C LEU A 54 -3.31 9.40 17.62
N PRO A 55 -4.54 9.94 17.80
CA PRO A 55 -5.67 9.73 16.88
C PRO A 55 -5.39 10.14 15.42
N ASP A 56 -4.57 11.19 15.24
CA ASP A 56 -4.23 11.72 13.92
C ASP A 56 -2.93 11.15 13.34
N SER A 57 -2.35 10.14 14.01
CA SER A 57 -1.11 9.54 13.55
C SER A 57 -1.29 8.87 12.19
N PRO A 58 -0.39 9.14 11.22
CA PRO A 58 -0.39 8.43 9.95
C PRO A 58 -0.06 6.93 10.09
N THR A 59 0.47 6.50 11.24
CA THR A 59 0.67 5.08 11.56
C THR A 59 -0.65 4.40 11.93
N ALA A 60 -1.62 5.16 12.49
CA ALA A 60 -2.98 4.70 12.79
C ALA A 60 -3.92 4.88 11.58
N LYS A 61 -3.69 5.93 10.80
CA LYS A 61 -4.34 6.15 9.51
C LYS A 61 -3.71 5.21 8.48
N VAL A 62 -4.06 3.95 8.57
CA VAL A 62 -3.97 3.12 7.37
C VAL A 62 -4.94 3.77 6.39
N SER A 63 -4.42 4.17 5.23
CA SER A 63 -5.17 4.85 4.17
C SER A 63 -6.60 4.33 4.11
N GLU A 64 -7.57 5.11 4.58
CA GLU A 64 -8.96 4.86 4.24
C GLU A 64 -9.00 4.96 2.72
N ASP A 65 -9.24 3.82 2.12
CA ASP A 65 -9.38 3.70 0.69
C ASP A 65 -10.63 4.52 0.33
N ASP A 66 -10.45 5.74 -0.17
CA ASP A 66 -11.53 6.68 -0.54
C ASP A 66 -12.39 6.17 -1.71
N MET A 67 -12.07 4.97 -2.23
CA MET A 67 -12.88 4.31 -3.23
C MET A 67 -14.23 3.95 -2.65
N SER A 68 -15.28 4.59 -3.14
CA SER A 68 -16.68 4.23 -2.84
C SER A 68 -16.94 2.79 -3.26
N GLY A 69 -17.05 1.90 -2.31
CA GLY A 69 -17.30 0.48 -2.57
C GLY A 69 -17.60 -0.30 -1.28
N GLN A 70 -18.10 -1.51 -1.45
CA GLN A 70 -18.36 -2.41 -0.33
C GLN A 70 -17.01 -2.81 0.29
N LYS A 71 -16.86 -2.61 1.60
CA LYS A 71 -15.68 -3.07 2.34
C LYS A 71 -15.75 -4.57 2.55
N GLU A 72 -14.60 -5.23 2.39
CA GLU A 72 -14.43 -6.68 2.49
C GLU A 72 -13.25 -7.00 3.39
N GLU A 73 -13.43 -7.97 4.29
CA GLU A 73 -12.32 -8.53 5.07
C GLU A 73 -11.48 -9.47 4.22
N HIS A 74 -10.16 -9.40 4.39
CA HIS A 74 -9.24 -10.34 3.78
C HIS A 74 -9.20 -11.64 4.57
N GLU A 75 -9.33 -12.76 3.87
CA GLU A 75 -9.14 -14.10 4.46
C GLU A 75 -7.69 -14.28 4.98
N PHE A 76 -6.73 -13.73 4.22
CA PHE A 76 -5.32 -13.69 4.61
C PHE A 76 -4.87 -12.23 4.66
N ALA A 77 -4.31 -11.81 5.78
CA ALA A 77 -3.86 -10.43 5.95
C ALA A 77 -2.86 -10.02 4.85
N ALA A 78 -3.15 -8.91 4.15
CA ALA A 78 -2.32 -8.36 3.08
C ALA A 78 -1.33 -7.33 3.64
N LEU A 79 -0.60 -7.68 4.70
CA LEU A 79 0.33 -6.81 5.40
C LEU A 79 1.57 -6.50 4.56
N SER A 80 2.25 -5.40 4.90
CA SER A 80 3.55 -5.05 4.33
C SER A 80 4.59 -6.10 4.71
N LEU A 81 5.48 -6.40 3.77
CA LEU A 81 6.63 -7.28 4.03
C LEU A 81 7.71 -6.52 4.80
N ALA A 82 8.50 -7.26 5.56
CA ALA A 82 9.71 -6.71 6.19
C ALA A 82 10.64 -6.14 5.12
N LYS A 83 11.27 -5.00 5.42
CA LYS A 83 12.21 -4.32 4.53
C LYS A 83 13.56 -4.13 5.21
N THR A 84 14.62 -4.17 4.45
CA THR A 84 15.97 -3.80 4.91
C THR A 84 16.70 -3.01 3.84
N LYS A 85 17.55 -2.08 4.26
CA LYS A 85 18.50 -1.36 3.41
C LYS A 85 19.93 -1.94 3.53
N GLN A 86 20.10 -3.00 4.35
CA GLN A 86 21.41 -3.58 4.66
C GLN A 86 21.57 -4.94 3.94
N PRO A 87 22.56 -5.08 3.02
CA PRO A 87 22.80 -6.35 2.34
C PRO A 87 23.08 -7.52 3.28
N GLN A 88 23.68 -7.23 4.46
CA GLN A 88 24.00 -8.24 5.47
C GLN A 88 22.76 -8.85 6.09
N ASP A 89 21.68 -8.09 6.26
CA ASP A 89 20.41 -8.59 6.78
C ASP A 89 19.74 -9.51 5.76
N LEU A 90 19.85 -9.18 4.47
CA LEU A 90 19.36 -10.02 3.39
C LEU A 90 20.10 -11.37 3.37
N ALA A 91 21.43 -11.36 3.53
CA ALA A 91 22.24 -12.57 3.60
C ALA A 91 21.84 -13.44 4.79
N LYS A 92 21.63 -12.85 5.98
CA LYS A 92 21.14 -13.54 7.17
C LYS A 92 19.75 -14.15 6.94
N TRP A 93 18.82 -13.35 6.37
CA TRP A 93 17.47 -13.82 6.09
C TRP A 93 17.46 -14.99 5.10
N ALA A 94 18.33 -14.95 4.09
CA ALA A 94 18.44 -16.02 3.11
C ALA A 94 18.94 -17.34 3.71
N GLU A 95 19.86 -17.30 4.68
CA GLU A 95 20.39 -18.49 5.40
C GLU A 95 20.78 -19.65 4.48
N GLY A 96 21.36 -19.33 3.31
CA GLY A 96 21.74 -20.32 2.29
C GLY A 96 20.57 -20.92 1.49
N ARG A 97 19.35 -20.45 1.66
CA ARG A 97 18.19 -20.83 0.84
C ARG A 97 18.28 -20.20 -0.54
N GLU A 98 17.70 -20.86 -1.53
CA GLU A 98 17.45 -20.26 -2.83
C GLU A 98 16.44 -19.11 -2.66
N ILE A 99 16.75 -17.94 -3.24
CA ILE A 99 15.91 -16.77 -3.19
C ILE A 99 15.62 -16.26 -4.60
N TRP A 100 14.43 -15.68 -4.77
CA TRP A 100 14.04 -15.02 -6.01
C TRP A 100 14.15 -13.52 -5.83
N LEU A 101 14.77 -12.84 -6.80
CA LEU A 101 14.85 -11.40 -6.86
C LEU A 101 13.88 -10.88 -7.92
N SER A 102 13.11 -9.88 -7.58
CA SER A 102 12.22 -9.18 -8.51
C SER A 102 12.22 -7.68 -8.22
N TRP A 103 11.77 -6.92 -9.19
CA TRP A 103 11.47 -5.51 -8.95
C TRP A 103 10.31 -5.40 -7.95
N LYS A 104 10.43 -4.46 -7.01
CA LYS A 104 9.29 -4.04 -6.20
C LYS A 104 8.55 -2.98 -7.02
N LEU A 105 7.53 -3.45 -7.74
CA LEU A 105 6.65 -2.54 -8.45
C LEU A 105 5.85 -1.71 -7.45
N ASP A 106 5.57 -0.46 -7.81
CA ASP A 106 4.73 0.44 -7.05
C ASP A 106 3.43 0.70 -7.80
N GLY A 107 2.30 0.50 -7.14
CA GLY A 107 0.99 0.58 -7.75
C GLY A 107 -0.12 0.30 -6.74
N LEU A 108 -1.22 -0.27 -7.20
CA LEU A 108 -2.35 -0.65 -6.36
C LEU A 108 -2.27 -2.14 -6.01
N THR A 109 -2.03 -2.46 -4.75
CA THR A 109 -2.05 -3.86 -4.31
C THR A 109 -3.47 -4.41 -4.35
N LEU A 110 -3.64 -5.54 -5.02
CA LEU A 110 -4.90 -6.26 -5.17
C LEU A 110 -4.81 -7.66 -4.56
N VAL A 111 -5.90 -8.08 -3.93
CA VAL A 111 -6.14 -9.45 -3.48
C VAL A 111 -7.22 -10.04 -4.35
N VAL A 112 -6.85 -11.05 -5.14
CA VAL A 112 -7.70 -11.68 -6.15
C VAL A 112 -8.04 -13.09 -5.71
N THR A 113 -9.32 -13.42 -5.63
CA THR A 113 -9.80 -14.73 -5.19
C THR A 113 -10.47 -15.49 -6.34
N TYR A 114 -10.08 -16.75 -6.46
CA TYR A 114 -10.69 -17.71 -7.38
C TYR A 114 -11.25 -18.88 -6.60
N ASP A 115 -12.47 -19.29 -6.95
CA ASP A 115 -13.11 -20.50 -6.45
C ASP A 115 -13.49 -21.40 -7.61
N ASN A 116 -13.10 -22.66 -7.53
CA ASN A 116 -13.36 -23.66 -8.57
C ASN A 116 -12.95 -23.15 -9.98
N GLY A 117 -11.85 -22.39 -10.05
CA GLY A 117 -11.31 -21.82 -11.28
C GLY A 117 -12.08 -20.62 -11.83
N ARG A 118 -12.99 -20.02 -11.08
CA ARG A 118 -13.70 -18.80 -11.45
C ARG A 118 -13.28 -17.64 -10.55
N LEU A 119 -13.09 -16.47 -11.15
CA LEU A 119 -12.89 -15.24 -10.40
C LEU A 119 -14.14 -14.95 -9.56
N THR A 120 -13.97 -14.79 -8.26
CA THR A 120 -15.05 -14.48 -7.33
C THR A 120 -14.90 -13.12 -6.69
N LYS A 121 -13.65 -12.67 -6.46
CA LYS A 121 -13.41 -11.42 -5.76
C LYS A 121 -12.11 -10.74 -6.21
N VAL A 122 -12.14 -9.42 -6.30
CA VAL A 122 -10.97 -8.53 -6.38
C VAL A 122 -11.14 -7.44 -5.34
N VAL A 123 -10.22 -7.36 -4.39
CA VAL A 123 -10.29 -6.44 -3.25
C VAL A 123 -8.98 -5.66 -3.17
N THR A 124 -9.03 -4.35 -2.96
CA THR A 124 -7.82 -3.55 -2.72
C THR A 124 -7.19 -3.95 -1.38
N ARG A 125 -5.90 -3.69 -1.20
CA ARG A 125 -5.22 -3.99 0.08
C ARG A 125 -5.89 -3.31 1.28
N GLY A 126 -6.33 -2.06 1.09
CA GLY A 126 -6.81 -1.23 2.19
C GLY A 126 -5.80 -1.20 3.33
N ASN A 127 -6.26 -1.44 4.55
CA ASN A 127 -5.40 -1.48 5.74
C ASN A 127 -4.69 -2.83 5.96
N GLY A 128 -4.75 -3.72 4.99
CA GLY A 128 -4.17 -5.06 5.09
C GLY A 128 -5.09 -6.10 5.71
N HIS A 129 -6.16 -5.70 6.38
CA HIS A 129 -7.20 -6.57 6.92
C HIS A 129 -8.55 -6.37 6.22
N ILE A 130 -8.85 -5.12 5.86
CA ILE A 130 -10.09 -4.72 5.19
C ILE A 130 -9.72 -3.87 3.98
N GLY A 131 -10.25 -4.20 2.81
CA GLY A 131 -10.10 -3.44 1.58
C GLY A 131 -11.45 -3.12 0.95
N THR A 132 -11.41 -2.48 -0.22
CA THR A 132 -12.60 -2.18 -1.02
C THR A 132 -12.80 -3.22 -2.11
N ASN A 133 -14.00 -3.79 -2.22
CA ASN A 133 -14.34 -4.72 -3.28
C ASN A 133 -14.48 -3.98 -4.61
N ILE A 134 -13.59 -4.30 -5.55
CA ILE A 134 -13.54 -3.75 -6.90
C ILE A 134 -13.75 -4.82 -7.98
N THR A 135 -14.35 -5.94 -7.65
CA THR A 135 -14.56 -7.07 -8.58
C THR A 135 -15.20 -6.63 -9.90
N ARG A 136 -16.08 -5.63 -9.87
CA ARG A 136 -16.70 -5.04 -11.06
C ARG A 136 -15.71 -4.42 -12.04
N LEU A 137 -14.53 -3.98 -11.56
CA LEU A 137 -13.48 -3.37 -12.35
C LEU A 137 -12.48 -4.40 -12.90
N ALA A 138 -12.55 -5.65 -12.46
CA ALA A 138 -11.63 -6.72 -12.89
C ALA A 138 -11.49 -6.84 -14.43
N PRO A 139 -12.56 -6.68 -15.25
CA PRO A 139 -12.43 -6.74 -16.70
C PRO A 139 -11.57 -5.64 -17.32
N ALA A 140 -11.37 -4.52 -16.62
CA ALA A 140 -10.53 -3.40 -17.07
C ALA A 140 -9.06 -3.54 -16.60
N ILE A 141 -8.73 -4.57 -15.84
CA ILE A 141 -7.39 -4.81 -15.32
C ILE A 141 -6.77 -5.98 -16.09
N ASP A 142 -5.81 -5.66 -16.95
CA ASP A 142 -5.08 -6.68 -17.71
C ASP A 142 -4.41 -7.69 -16.78
N GLY A 143 -4.47 -8.98 -17.17
CA GLY A 143 -3.89 -10.07 -16.39
C GLY A 143 -4.83 -10.68 -15.34
N ILE A 144 -5.96 -10.05 -15.00
CA ILE A 144 -7.01 -10.68 -14.19
C ILE A 144 -7.93 -11.50 -15.07
N LEU A 145 -7.68 -12.80 -15.10
CA LEU A 145 -8.48 -13.73 -15.93
C LEU A 145 -9.82 -14.04 -15.26
N PRO A 146 -10.94 -14.09 -16.01
CA PRO A 146 -12.24 -14.50 -15.44
C PRO A 146 -12.28 -15.96 -15.01
N THR A 147 -11.39 -16.80 -15.61
CA THR A 147 -11.27 -18.23 -15.27
C THR A 147 -9.82 -18.69 -15.36
N ILE A 148 -9.47 -19.65 -14.49
CA ILE A 148 -8.15 -20.30 -14.45
C ILE A 148 -8.30 -21.83 -14.44
N ALA A 149 -7.22 -22.54 -14.73
CA ALA A 149 -7.24 -24.01 -14.77
C ALA A 149 -7.35 -24.64 -13.37
N TYR A 150 -6.79 -23.99 -12.34
CA TYR A 150 -6.83 -24.51 -10.97
C TYR A 150 -8.26 -24.54 -10.42
N LYS A 151 -8.70 -25.67 -9.88
CA LYS A 151 -10.08 -25.91 -9.44
C LYS A 151 -10.27 -25.87 -7.91
N GLY A 152 -9.28 -25.47 -7.16
CA GLY A 152 -9.40 -25.23 -5.71
C GLY A 152 -9.77 -23.79 -5.40
N HIS A 153 -9.75 -23.47 -4.11
CA HIS A 153 -9.75 -22.11 -3.61
C HIS A 153 -8.35 -21.50 -3.73
N LEU A 154 -8.22 -20.34 -4.32
CA LEU A 154 -6.94 -19.68 -4.56
C LEU A 154 -7.06 -18.18 -4.29
N VAL A 155 -6.20 -17.68 -3.42
CA VAL A 155 -6.06 -16.26 -3.14
C VAL A 155 -4.69 -15.80 -3.61
N ILE A 156 -4.64 -14.80 -4.48
CA ILE A 156 -3.40 -14.25 -5.05
C ILE A 156 -3.30 -12.78 -4.66
N ARG A 157 -2.13 -12.37 -4.19
CA ARG A 157 -1.81 -10.96 -4.02
C ARG A 157 -0.90 -10.51 -5.17
N GLY A 158 -1.29 -9.45 -5.84
CA GLY A 158 -0.55 -8.84 -6.94
C GLY A 158 -0.52 -7.33 -6.86
N GLU A 159 0.20 -6.71 -7.76
CA GLU A 159 0.30 -5.26 -7.88
C GLU A 159 -0.23 -4.83 -9.26
N ALA A 160 -1.29 -4.04 -9.27
CA ALA A 160 -1.78 -3.41 -10.48
C ALA A 160 -0.98 -2.13 -10.73
N VAL A 161 -0.38 -2.04 -11.90
CA VAL A 161 0.47 -0.92 -12.31
C VAL A 161 0.02 -0.38 -13.65
N ILE A 162 0.25 0.91 -13.90
CA ILE A 162 0.08 1.52 -15.21
C ILE A 162 1.47 1.75 -15.82
N SER A 163 1.63 1.51 -17.13
CA SER A 163 2.88 1.86 -17.80
C SER A 163 2.99 3.37 -17.98
N TYR A 164 4.22 3.92 -18.05
CA TYR A 164 4.42 5.34 -18.33
C TYR A 164 3.72 5.78 -19.63
N LYS A 165 3.78 4.94 -20.65
CA LYS A 165 3.12 5.21 -21.94
C LYS A 165 1.60 5.32 -21.79
N ASP A 166 0.98 4.39 -21.09
CA ASP A 166 -0.48 4.38 -20.92
C ASP A 166 -0.92 5.52 -20.00
N PHE A 167 -0.08 5.88 -19.01
CA PHE A 167 -0.32 7.03 -18.15
C PHE A 167 -0.24 8.35 -18.92
N GLU A 168 0.75 8.53 -19.80
CA GLU A 168 0.85 9.69 -20.67
C GLU A 168 -0.37 9.83 -21.60
N GLN A 169 -0.83 8.71 -22.16
CA GLN A 169 -2.04 8.70 -22.97
C GLN A 169 -3.28 9.10 -22.17
N PHE A 170 -3.43 8.55 -20.96
CA PHE A 170 -4.52 8.91 -20.06
C PHE A 170 -4.54 10.40 -19.73
N LEU A 171 -3.37 11.01 -19.47
CA LEU A 171 -3.28 12.45 -19.21
C LEU A 171 -3.71 13.28 -20.45
N MET A 172 -3.29 12.88 -21.65
CA MET A 172 -3.70 13.58 -22.90
C MET A 172 -5.21 13.54 -23.10
N GLU A 173 -5.85 12.39 -22.85
CA GLU A 173 -7.31 12.24 -22.97
C GLU A 173 -8.07 13.10 -21.95
N GLN A 174 -7.51 13.33 -20.74
CA GLN A 174 -8.12 14.20 -19.73
C GLN A 174 -8.00 15.70 -20.11
N ASP A 175 -6.90 16.11 -20.76
CA ASP A 175 -6.68 17.50 -21.16
C ASP A 175 -7.56 17.92 -22.37
N GLU A 176 -8.07 16.98 -23.16
CA GLU A 176 -8.99 17.24 -24.28
C GLU A 176 -10.45 17.48 -23.81
N ASP A 177 -10.80 17.14 -22.57
CA ASP A 177 -12.15 17.29 -22.00
C ASP A 177 -12.36 18.64 -21.25
N TYR A 178 -11.36 19.55 -21.30
CA TYR A 178 -11.41 20.93 -20.75
C TYR A 178 -11.21 21.98 -21.90
#